data_b03e84e9d5a6d07993b4a5ea5877f083
#
_entry.id   b03e84e9d5a6d07993b4a5ea5877f083
#
_cell.length_a   1.000
_cell.length_b   1.000
_cell.length_c   1.000
_cell.angle_alpha   90.00
_cell.angle_beta   90.00
_cell.angle_gamma   90.00
#
_symmetry.space_group_name_H-M   'P 1'
#
loop_
_entity.id
_entity.type
_entity.pdbx_description
1 polymer ?
#
loop_
_entity_poly.entity_id
_entity_poly.type
_entity_poly.pdbx_seq_one_letter_code
_entity_poly.pdbx_strand_id
1 'polypeptide(L)'
;MDSIFNIAVFASGTGTTLQALIDSQQEYGYRVAQVVTNRTCIALERAHAAAIPTLQSKNWEEIDQALTENHIQLIVLAGFLAIMPEWICQKWEQRIINIHPSLLPKHGGKGMY
;
A
#
# COMPACT_ATOMS: atom_id res chain seq x y z
N MET A 1 -7.38 1.64 24.71
CA MET A 1 -6.64 1.57 24.23
C MET A 1 -6.49 2.15 23.05
N ASP A 2 -5.57 2.49 22.65
CA ASP A 2 -5.42 3.15 21.54
C ASP A 2 -5.50 2.34 20.40
N SER A 3 -6.25 2.66 19.45
CA SER A 3 -6.26 1.95 18.23
C SER A 3 -5.40 2.66 17.27
N ILE A 4 -4.44 1.97 16.73
CA ILE A 4 -3.57 2.52 15.71
C ILE A 4 -4.18 2.26 14.36
N PHE A 5 -4.14 3.26 13.50
CA PHE A 5 -4.69 3.13 12.16
C PHE A 5 -3.72 2.36 11.29
N ASN A 6 -4.10 1.16 10.86
CA ASN A 6 -3.22 0.27 10.11
C ASN A 6 -3.43 0.43 8.62
N ILE A 7 -2.35 0.68 7.89
CA ILE A 7 -2.42 0.75 6.44
C ILE A 7 -1.58 -0.35 5.82
N ALA A 8 -1.96 -0.76 4.62
CA ALA A 8 -1.15 -1.64 3.79
C ALA A 8 -0.69 -0.84 2.59
N VAL A 9 0.58 -0.93 2.25
CA VAL A 9 1.12 -0.22 1.10
C VAL A 9 1.43 -1.23 0.02
N PHE A 10 0.88 -1.00 -1.17
CA PHE A 10 1.11 -1.85 -2.33
C PHE A 10 2.10 -1.15 -3.25
N ALA A 11 3.15 -1.84 -3.64
CA ALA A 11 4.20 -1.25 -4.45
C ALA A 11 4.75 -2.27 -5.45
N SER A 12 5.28 -1.78 -6.56
CA SER A 12 5.83 -2.64 -7.60
C SER A 12 7.27 -2.28 -7.99
N GLY A 13 7.84 -1.24 -7.41
CA GLY A 13 9.13 -0.71 -7.86
C GLY A 13 10.06 -0.37 -6.72
N THR A 14 10.65 0.81 -6.78
CA THR A 14 11.70 1.19 -5.85
C THR A 14 11.21 1.45 -4.44
N GLY A 15 9.94 1.79 -4.28
CA GLY A 15 9.40 1.98 -2.94
C GLY A 15 9.75 3.30 -2.28
N THR A 16 10.07 4.33 -3.06
CA THR A 16 10.42 5.62 -2.45
C THR A 16 9.21 6.21 -1.73
N THR A 17 8.01 6.05 -2.30
CA THR A 17 6.81 6.51 -1.62
C THR A 17 6.54 5.66 -0.38
N LEU A 18 6.77 4.36 -0.47
CA LEU A 18 6.68 3.50 0.71
C LEU A 18 7.61 3.98 1.80
N GLN A 19 8.86 4.30 1.44
CA GLN A 19 9.81 4.76 2.44
C GLN A 19 9.34 6.05 3.11
N ALA A 20 8.77 6.97 2.32
CA ALA A 20 8.25 8.21 2.89
C ALA A 20 7.12 7.93 3.87
N LEU A 21 6.27 6.96 3.54
CA LEU A 21 5.18 6.59 4.44
C LEU A 21 5.70 5.95 5.72
N ILE A 22 6.73 5.12 5.61
CA ILE A 22 7.34 4.52 6.79
C ILE A 22 7.94 5.60 7.68
N ASP A 23 8.64 6.54 7.07
CA ASP A 23 9.33 7.57 7.83
C ASP A 23 8.36 8.52 8.54
N SER A 24 7.15 8.66 8.03
CA SER A 24 6.19 9.61 8.58
C SER A 24 5.20 8.98 9.54
N GLN A 25 5.24 7.66 9.71
CA GLN A 25 4.15 7.00 10.41
C GLN A 25 4.03 7.42 11.87
N GLN A 26 5.13 7.65 12.53
CA GLN A 26 5.07 8.06 13.91
C GLN A 26 4.47 9.45 14.06
N GLU A 27 4.84 10.34 13.17
CA GLU A 27 4.38 11.71 13.25
C GLU A 27 2.88 11.83 13.01
N TYR A 28 2.34 11.02 12.11
CA TYR A 28 0.94 11.15 11.73
C TYR A 28 0.01 10.09 12.32
N GLY A 29 0.53 9.22 13.17
CA GLY A 29 -0.33 8.35 13.95
C GLY A 29 -0.92 7.16 13.22
N TYR A 30 -0.28 6.70 12.14
CA TYR A 30 -0.69 5.48 11.48
C TYR A 30 0.46 4.49 11.54
N ARG A 31 0.19 3.25 11.15
CA ARG A 31 1.23 2.24 11.07
C ARG A 31 1.17 1.54 9.73
N VAL A 32 2.32 1.45 9.06
CA VAL A 32 2.43 0.61 7.87
C VAL A 32 2.52 -0.83 8.38
N ALA A 33 1.40 -1.51 8.40
CA ALA A 33 1.30 -2.83 9.01
C ALA A 33 1.58 -3.95 8.04
N GLN A 34 1.60 -3.66 6.74
CA GLN A 34 1.87 -4.68 5.74
C GLN A 34 2.27 -4.03 4.43
N VAL A 35 3.18 -4.67 3.70
CA VAL A 35 3.54 -4.25 2.36
C VAL A 35 3.22 -5.40 1.42
N VAL A 36 2.52 -5.10 0.33
CA VAL A 36 2.16 -6.10 -0.67
C VAL A 36 2.83 -5.72 -1.98
N THR A 37 3.49 -6.67 -2.62
CA THR A 37 4.09 -6.45 -3.92
C THR A 37 3.64 -7.55 -4.87
N ASN A 38 3.63 -7.26 -6.16
CA ASN A 38 3.29 -8.27 -7.16
C ASN A 38 4.52 -8.86 -7.82
N ARG A 39 5.70 -8.43 -7.39
CA ARG A 39 6.95 -8.95 -7.95
C ARG A 39 8.08 -8.61 -6.99
N THR A 40 9.22 -9.26 -7.19
CA THR A 40 10.41 -8.95 -6.40
C THR A 40 10.88 -7.55 -6.78
N CYS A 41 11.08 -6.69 -5.79
CA CYS A 41 11.46 -5.31 -6.04
C CYS A 41 12.10 -4.70 -4.81
N ILE A 42 12.67 -3.51 -4.98
CA ILE A 42 13.37 -2.84 -3.89
C ILE A 42 12.44 -2.49 -2.75
N ALA A 43 11.17 -2.28 -3.05
CA ALA A 43 10.20 -2.00 -1.98
C ALA A 43 10.20 -3.09 -0.92
N LEU A 44 10.41 -4.36 -1.31
CA LEU A 44 10.49 -5.43 -0.32
C LEU A 44 11.65 -5.24 0.62
N GLU A 45 12.79 -4.78 0.11
CA GLU A 45 13.95 -4.56 0.96
C GLU A 45 13.69 -3.46 1.97
N ARG A 46 12.99 -2.42 1.57
CA ARG A 46 12.66 -1.33 2.48
C ARG A 46 11.74 -1.81 3.60
N ALA A 47 10.77 -2.65 3.24
CA ALA A 47 9.86 -3.19 4.23
C ALA A 47 10.58 -4.11 5.20
N HIS A 48 11.48 -4.95 4.70
CA HIS A 48 12.26 -5.84 5.56
C HIS A 48 13.14 -5.05 6.51
N ALA A 49 13.76 -3.98 6.02
CA ALA A 49 14.61 -3.17 6.87
C ALA A 49 13.82 -2.51 7.98
N ALA A 50 12.54 -2.26 7.76
CA ALA A 50 11.67 -1.65 8.78
C ALA A 50 10.90 -2.70 9.57
N ALA A 51 11.21 -3.98 9.38
CA ALA A 51 10.57 -5.10 10.07
C ALA A 51 9.05 -5.13 9.85
N ILE A 52 8.61 -4.79 8.63
CA ILE A 52 7.20 -4.80 8.30
C ILE A 52 6.88 -6.10 7.56
N PRO A 53 5.78 -6.78 7.92
CA PRO A 53 5.37 -7.98 7.20
C PRO A 53 5.14 -7.70 5.73
N THR A 54 5.63 -8.60 4.89
CA THR A 54 5.49 -8.46 3.44
C THR A 54 4.75 -9.64 2.85
N LEU A 55 4.10 -9.39 1.72
CA LEU A 55 3.48 -10.45 0.94
C LEU A 55 3.74 -10.16 -0.52
N GLN A 56 4.42 -11.07 -1.21
CA GLN A 56 4.59 -10.97 -2.64
C GLN A 56 3.65 -11.98 -3.27
N SER A 57 2.63 -11.49 -3.95
CA SER A 57 1.59 -12.37 -4.46
C SER A 57 0.83 -11.71 -5.58
N LYS A 58 0.28 -12.51 -6.49
CA LYS A 58 -0.66 -12.05 -7.50
C LYS A 58 -2.03 -12.67 -7.27
N ASN A 59 -2.19 -13.42 -6.19
CA ASN A 59 -3.45 -14.08 -5.87
C ASN A 59 -4.24 -13.16 -4.95
N TRP A 60 -5.32 -12.60 -5.47
CA TRP A 60 -6.08 -11.60 -4.73
C TRP A 60 -6.85 -12.15 -3.54
N GLU A 61 -7.22 -13.44 -3.57
CA GLU A 61 -7.83 -14.05 -2.39
C GLU A 61 -6.82 -14.14 -1.26
N GLU A 62 -5.58 -14.50 -1.59
CA GLU A 62 -4.52 -14.57 -0.59
C GLU A 62 -4.21 -13.19 -0.03
N ILE A 63 -4.16 -12.19 -0.92
CA ILE A 63 -3.89 -10.83 -0.51
C ILE A 63 -4.99 -10.33 0.42
N ASP A 64 -6.24 -10.54 0.04
CA ASP A 64 -7.36 -10.08 0.84
C ASP A 64 -7.37 -10.72 2.22
N GLN A 65 -7.06 -12.02 2.28
CA GLN A 65 -7.00 -12.71 3.56
C GLN A 65 -5.91 -12.11 4.45
N ALA A 66 -4.75 -11.82 3.89
CA ALA A 66 -3.66 -11.24 4.67
C ALA A 66 -4.02 -9.85 5.18
N LEU A 67 -4.68 -9.05 4.35
CA LEU A 67 -5.11 -7.72 4.78
C LEU A 67 -6.07 -7.81 5.95
N THR A 68 -6.98 -8.76 5.88
CA THR A 68 -7.96 -8.95 6.94
C THR A 68 -7.29 -9.42 8.22
N GLU A 69 -6.36 -10.36 8.10
CA GLU A 69 -5.68 -10.90 9.27
C GLU A 69 -4.82 -9.85 9.96
N ASN A 70 -4.29 -8.91 9.21
CA ASN A 70 -3.46 -7.86 9.78
C ASN A 70 -4.25 -6.62 10.14
N HIS A 71 -5.56 -6.71 10.11
CA HIS A 71 -6.46 -5.63 10.52
C HIS A 71 -6.22 -4.35 9.76
N ILE A 72 -6.01 -4.47 8.44
CA ILE A 72 -5.74 -3.31 7.61
C ILE A 72 -7.01 -2.49 7.44
N GLN A 73 -6.88 -1.19 7.58
CA GLN A 73 -8.00 -0.26 7.49
C GLN A 73 -7.98 0.55 6.21
N LEU A 74 -6.82 0.69 5.58
CA LEU A 74 -6.69 1.48 4.36
C LEU A 74 -5.62 0.87 3.47
N ILE A 75 -5.91 0.75 2.19
CA ILE A 75 -4.94 0.32 1.19
C ILE A 75 -4.38 1.55 0.49
N VAL A 76 -3.07 1.65 0.44
CA VAL A 76 -2.40 2.76 -0.26
C VAL A 76 -1.65 2.16 -1.43
N LEU A 77 -2.01 2.57 -2.64
CA LEU A 77 -1.33 2.12 -3.85
C LEU A 77 -0.22 3.11 -4.16
N ALA A 78 1.01 2.69 -3.97
CA ALA A 78 2.17 3.56 -4.09
C ALA A 78 3.03 3.07 -5.25
N GLY A 79 2.63 3.40 -6.46
CA GLY A 79 3.31 2.93 -7.65
C GLY A 79 3.07 1.47 -7.92
N PHE A 80 1.89 0.99 -7.60
CA PHE A 80 1.54 -0.40 -7.83
C PHE A 80 1.04 -0.57 -9.26
N LEU A 81 1.62 -1.52 -9.99
CA LEU A 81 1.38 -1.63 -11.42
C LEU A 81 0.42 -2.74 -11.83
N ALA A 82 -0.22 -3.39 -10.90
CA ALA A 82 -1.18 -4.43 -11.22
C ALA A 82 -2.59 -3.87 -11.22
N ILE A 83 -3.48 -4.52 -11.96
CA ILE A 83 -4.87 -4.13 -11.99
C ILE A 83 -5.61 -4.87 -10.91
N MET A 84 -6.33 -4.16 -10.07
CA MET A 84 -7.09 -4.77 -8.99
C MET A 84 -8.43 -5.26 -9.53
N PRO A 85 -8.82 -6.49 -9.17
CA PRO A 85 -10.11 -6.98 -9.61
C PRO A 85 -11.25 -6.19 -9.00
N GLU A 86 -12.37 -6.21 -9.69
CA GLU A 86 -13.51 -5.44 -9.26
C GLU A 86 -13.99 -5.81 -7.87
N TRP A 87 -13.96 -7.10 -7.53
CA TRP A 87 -14.47 -7.52 -6.23
C TRP A 87 -13.63 -6.98 -5.07
N ILE A 88 -12.32 -6.78 -5.30
CA ILE A 88 -11.47 -6.15 -4.29
C ILE A 88 -11.83 -4.68 -4.17
N CYS A 89 -12.03 -4.02 -5.31
CA CYS A 89 -12.38 -2.60 -5.28
C CYS A 89 -13.69 -2.39 -4.57
N GLN A 90 -14.65 -3.29 -4.76
CA GLN A 90 -15.93 -3.16 -4.08
C GLN A 90 -15.83 -3.45 -2.59
N LYS A 91 -15.08 -4.48 -2.23
CA LYS A 91 -14.94 -4.85 -0.83
C LYS A 91 -14.25 -3.75 -0.03
N TRP A 92 -13.27 -3.11 -0.64
CA TRP A 92 -12.48 -2.09 0.03
C TRP A 92 -12.88 -0.68 -0.39
N GLU A 93 -14.10 -0.52 -0.90
CA GLU A 93 -14.58 0.76 -1.35
C GLU A 93 -14.39 1.82 -0.28
N GLN A 94 -13.90 3.00 -0.68
CA GLN A 94 -13.63 4.11 0.20
C GLN A 94 -12.46 3.86 1.15
N ARG A 95 -11.75 2.76 0.96
CA ARG A 95 -10.58 2.46 1.77
C ARG A 95 -9.37 2.14 0.89
N ILE A 96 -9.32 2.70 -0.31
CA ILE A 96 -8.20 2.57 -1.22
C ILE A 96 -7.83 3.95 -1.72
N ILE A 97 -6.56 4.33 -1.59
CA ILE A 97 -6.09 5.56 -2.21
C ILE A 97 -4.88 5.25 -3.08
N ASN A 98 -4.73 6.04 -4.12
CA ASN A 98 -3.68 5.85 -5.10
C ASN A 98 -2.83 7.11 -5.14
N ILE A 99 -1.53 6.93 -5.00
CA ILE A 99 -0.61 8.06 -4.96
C ILE A 99 0.22 8.10 -6.23
N HIS A 100 0.18 9.26 -6.92
CA HIS A 100 0.94 9.46 -8.15
C HIS A 100 1.82 10.69 -8.04
N PRO A 101 2.80 10.66 -7.18
CA PRO A 101 3.54 11.90 -6.89
C PRO A 101 4.28 12.46 -8.09
N SER A 102 4.77 11.63 -8.96
CA SER A 102 5.60 12.11 -10.05
C SER A 102 4.81 12.74 -11.18
N LEU A 103 3.52 12.57 -11.21
CA LEU A 103 2.72 13.05 -12.32
C LEU A 103 1.96 14.32 -12.04
N LEU A 104 1.84 14.66 -10.79
CA LEU A 104 0.96 15.71 -10.40
C LEU A 104 1.15 17.06 -11.09
N PRO A 105 2.34 17.56 -11.18
CA PRO A 105 2.47 18.92 -11.70
C PRO A 105 2.02 19.07 -13.12
N LYS A 106 2.17 18.02 -13.91
CA LYS A 106 1.89 18.19 -15.29
C LYS A 106 0.53 17.80 -15.69
N HIS A 107 0.00 16.80 -15.08
CA HIS A 107 -1.24 16.24 -15.54
C HIS A 107 -2.28 16.22 -14.46
N GLY A 108 -2.07 17.01 -13.47
CA GLY A 108 -2.90 16.96 -12.30
C GLY A 108 -4.35 17.09 -12.60
N GLY A 109 -5.12 16.37 -11.92
CA GLY A 109 -6.52 16.53 -11.92
C GLY A 109 -7.30 15.70 -12.85
N LYS A 110 -6.72 15.27 -13.96
CA LYS A 110 -7.56 14.58 -14.84
C LYS A 110 -7.22 13.16 -14.93
N GLY A 111 -8.07 12.29 -14.50
CA GLY A 111 -7.83 10.86 -14.59
C GLY A 111 -6.61 10.38 -13.84
N MET A 112 -6.25 11.11 -12.83
CA MET A 112 -5.03 10.83 -12.14
C MET A 112 -5.26 10.14 -10.84
N TYR A 113 -5.97 9.13 -10.85
CA TYR A 113 -6.18 8.40 -9.61
C TYR A 113 -6.28 6.96 -9.85
#